data_617fd4f4e6a1556c29551a12de9ec4cc
#
_entry.id   617fd4f4e6a1556c29551a12de9ec4cc
#
_cell.length_a   1.000
_cell.length_b   1.000
_cell.length_c   1.000
_cell.angle_alpha   90.00
_cell.angle_beta   90.00
_cell.angle_gamma   90.00
#
_symmetry.space_group_name_H-M   'P 1'
#
loop_
_entity.id
_entity.type
_entity.pdbx_description
1 polymer ?
#
loop_
_entity_poly.entity_id
_entity_poly.type
_entity_poly.pdbx_seq_one_letter_code
_entity_poly.pdbx_strand_id
1 'polypeptide(L)' 'AAKKAALDHAGLTEAQVTELKTEFDTDSLTAHYDVEFKCGGFEYEYKINAKSGKVISFEKERD' A
#
# COMPACT_ATOMS: atom_id res chain seq x y z
N ALA A 1 1.35 -6.18 8.95
CA ALA A 1 1.05 -4.86 9.23
C ALA A 1 0.67 -4.01 8.04
N ALA A 2 1.53 -3.08 7.56
CA ALA A 2 1.13 -2.16 6.48
C ALA A 2 0.79 -2.87 5.16
N LYS A 3 1.60 -3.85 4.78
CA LYS A 3 1.38 -4.62 3.57
C LYS A 3 0.01 -5.31 3.61
N LYS A 4 -0.29 -5.96 4.72
CA LYS A 4 -1.57 -6.65 4.90
C LYS A 4 -2.74 -5.67 4.85
N ALA A 5 -2.60 -4.51 5.49
CA ALA A 5 -3.66 -3.50 5.49
C ALA A 5 -3.95 -3.01 4.06
N ALA A 6 -2.92 -2.77 3.27
CA ALA A 6 -3.09 -2.34 1.88
C ALA A 6 -3.77 -3.41 1.04
N LEU A 7 -3.31 -4.65 1.16
CA LEU A 7 -3.88 -5.77 0.39
C LEU A 7 -5.34 -6.04 0.80
N ASP A 8 -5.63 -6.02 2.09
CA ASP A 8 -6.99 -6.22 2.59
C ASP A 8 -7.93 -5.14 2.06
N HIS A 9 -7.47 -3.88 2.05
CA HIS A 9 -8.26 -2.78 1.53
C HIS A 9 -8.56 -2.95 0.04
N ALA A 10 -7.57 -3.41 -0.71
CA ALA A 10 -7.72 -3.65 -2.15
C ALA A 10 -8.53 -4.91 -2.45
N GLY A 11 -8.76 -5.77 -1.46
CA GLY A 11 -9.45 -7.03 -1.66
C GLY A 11 -8.61 -8.08 -2.36
N LEU A 12 -7.29 -8.00 -2.20
CA LEU A 12 -6.34 -8.87 -2.88
C LEU A 12 -5.47 -9.64 -1.89
N THR A 13 -4.86 -10.71 -2.36
CA THR A 13 -3.89 -11.49 -1.59
C THR A 13 -2.49 -11.25 -2.15
N GLU A 14 -1.48 -11.56 -1.36
CA GLU A 14 -0.09 -11.43 -1.79
C GLU A 14 0.20 -12.27 -3.04
N ALA A 15 -0.45 -13.43 -3.16
CA ALA A 15 -0.28 -14.30 -4.32
C ALA A 15 -0.87 -13.71 -5.62
N GLN A 16 -1.82 -12.78 -5.50
CA GLN A 16 -2.48 -12.18 -6.66
C GLN A 16 -1.76 -10.95 -7.22
N VAL A 17 -0.81 -10.40 -6.47
CA VAL A 17 -0.12 -9.17 -6.87
C VAL A 17 1.32 -9.44 -7.27
N THR A 18 1.88 -8.52 -8.05
CA THR A 18 3.28 -8.55 -8.46
C THR A 18 3.95 -7.24 -8.06
N GLU A 19 5.29 -7.24 -8.05
CA GLU A 19 6.10 -6.05 -7.75
C GLU A 19 5.70 -5.40 -6.43
N LEU A 20 5.41 -6.22 -5.44
CA LEU A 20 5.05 -5.75 -4.10
C LEU A 20 6.25 -5.12 -3.43
N LYS A 21 6.08 -3.87 -3.00
CA LYS A 21 7.15 -3.08 -2.39
C LYS A 21 6.58 -2.30 -1.21
N THR A 22 7.31 -2.28 -0.10
CA THR A 22 6.93 -1.54 1.09
C THR A 22 8.11 -0.66 1.53
N GLU A 23 7.85 0.63 1.74
CA GLU A 23 8.85 1.58 2.21
C GLU A 23 8.32 2.32 3.42
N PHE A 24 9.22 2.60 4.38
CA PHE A 24 8.87 3.40 5.55
C PHE A 24 9.34 4.83 5.32
N ASP A 25 8.44 5.79 5.50
CA ASP A 25 8.71 7.21 5.28
C ASP A 25 8.48 7.99 6.56
N THR A 26 9.52 8.68 7.04
CA THR A 26 9.47 9.51 8.24
C THR A 26 9.63 11.00 7.92
N ASP A 27 9.70 11.37 6.66
CA ASP A 27 9.95 12.77 6.27
C ASP A 27 8.75 13.69 6.45
N SER A 28 7.57 13.13 6.62
CA SER A 28 6.36 13.91 6.84
C SER A 28 6.09 14.07 8.33
N LEU A 29 5.13 14.93 8.67
CA LEU A 29 4.70 15.12 10.05
C LEU A 29 4.14 13.83 10.67
N THR A 30 3.67 12.92 9.83
CA THR A 30 3.13 11.63 10.27
C THR A 30 3.93 10.51 9.61
N ALA A 31 4.56 9.66 10.41
CA ALA A 31 5.26 8.50 9.89
C ALA A 31 4.26 7.57 9.18
N HIS A 32 4.61 7.10 8.00
CA HIS A 32 3.74 6.21 7.24
C HIS A 32 4.55 5.21 6.41
N TYR A 33 3.87 4.15 5.99
CA TYR A 33 4.42 3.19 5.04
C TYR A 33 3.81 3.43 3.67
N ASP A 34 4.66 3.39 2.65
CA ASP A 34 4.23 3.39 1.26
C ASP A 34 4.23 1.95 0.78
N VAL A 35 3.09 1.45 0.35
CA VAL A 35 2.95 0.09 -0.16
C VAL A 35 2.51 0.17 -1.61
N GLU A 36 3.30 -0.44 -2.50
CA GLU A 36 3.04 -0.44 -3.93
C GLU A 36 2.94 -1.86 -4.43
N PHE A 37 2.04 -2.11 -5.36
CA PHE A 37 1.94 -3.41 -6.02
C PHE A 37 1.15 -3.27 -7.31
N LYS A 38 1.22 -4.30 -8.16
CA LYS A 38 0.49 -4.36 -9.42
C LYS A 38 -0.39 -5.59 -9.45
N CYS A 39 -1.57 -5.45 -10.04
CA CYS A 39 -2.49 -6.55 -10.23
C CYS A 39 -3.48 -6.23 -11.35
N GLY A 40 -3.65 -7.17 -12.28
CA GLY A 40 -4.67 -7.05 -13.32
C GLY A 40 -4.51 -5.85 -14.24
N GLY A 41 -3.30 -5.41 -14.50
CA GLY A 41 -3.05 -4.26 -15.36
C GLY A 41 -3.20 -2.92 -14.67
N PHE A 42 -3.28 -2.93 -13.34
CA PHE A 42 -3.33 -1.70 -12.54
C PHE A 42 -2.18 -1.64 -11.56
N GLU A 43 -1.73 -0.42 -11.28
CA GLU A 43 -0.75 -0.14 -10.25
C GLU A 43 -1.46 0.49 -9.06
N TYR A 44 -1.19 -0.04 -7.87
CA TYR A 44 -1.78 0.43 -6.63
C TYR A 44 -0.70 1.05 -5.76
N GLU A 45 -1.00 2.19 -5.16
CA GLU A 45 -0.13 2.85 -4.19
C GLU A 45 -0.94 3.18 -2.95
N TYR A 46 -0.47 2.75 -1.79
CA TYR A 46 -1.14 3.00 -0.52
C TYR A 46 -0.22 3.72 0.43
N LYS A 47 -0.81 4.63 1.21
CA LYS A 47 -0.13 5.22 2.36
C LYS A 47 -0.84 4.75 3.62
N ILE A 48 -0.09 4.10 4.50
CA ILE A 48 -0.62 3.50 5.71
C ILE A 48 0.00 4.19 6.91
N ASN A 49 -0.83 4.68 7.84
CA ASN A 49 -0.33 5.32 9.05
C ASN A 49 0.46 4.29 9.86
N ALA A 50 1.74 4.59 10.15
CA ALA A 50 2.62 3.66 10.83
C ALA A 50 2.20 3.40 12.28
N LYS A 51 1.49 4.33 12.88
CA LYS A 51 1.08 4.24 14.28
C LYS A 51 -0.24 3.50 14.45
N SER A 52 -1.22 3.81 13.60
CA SER A 52 -2.56 3.22 13.72
C SER A 52 -2.79 2.03 12.80
N GLY A 53 -1.99 1.89 11.75
CA GLY A 53 -2.20 0.86 10.73
C GLY A 53 -3.35 1.16 9.78
N LYS A 54 -3.88 2.37 9.82
CA LYS A 54 -5.00 2.74 8.96
C LYS A 54 -4.54 3.31 7.62
N VAL A 55 -5.35 3.07 6.58
CA VAL A 55 -5.10 3.64 5.26
C VAL A 55 -5.30 5.14 5.31
N ILE A 56 -4.24 5.90 4.99
CA ILE A 56 -4.31 7.36 4.90
C ILE A 56 -4.87 7.76 3.54
N SER A 57 -4.33 7.16 2.49
CA SER A 57 -4.76 7.44 1.12
C SER A 57 -4.34 6.30 0.21
N PHE A 58 -4.93 6.23 -0.96
CA PHE A 58 -4.50 5.26 -1.96
C PHE A 58 -4.77 5.79 -3.36
N GLU A 59 -4.03 5.26 -4.31
CA GLU A 59 -4.21 5.55 -5.72
C GLU A 59 -4.21 4.24 -6.50
N LYS A 60 -5.03 4.19 -7.54
CA LYS A 60 -5.10 3.06 -8.45
C LYS A 60 -5.00 3.63 -9.87
N GLU A 61 -3.96 3.27 -10.58
CA GLU A 61 -3.72 3.77 -11.92
C GLU A 61 -3.59 2.61 -12.90
N ARG A 62 -4.00 2.85 -14.13
CA ARG A 62 -3.79 1.86 -15.20
C ARG A 62 -2.30 1.82 -15.53
N ASP A 63 -1.75 0.65 -15.48
CA ASP A 63 -0.34 0.41 -15.79
C ASP A 63 -0.08 0.41 -17.31
#